data_3a1511b18eaa435f00f24a1a409b7b26
#
_entry.id   3a1511b18eaa435f00f24a1a409b7b26
#
_cell.length_a   1.000
_cell.length_b   1.000
_cell.length_c   1.000
_cell.angle_alpha   90.00
_cell.angle_beta   90.00
_cell.angle_gamma   90.00
#
_symmetry.space_group_name_H-M   'P 1'
#
loop_
_entity.id
_entity.type
_entity.pdbx_description
1 polymer ?
#
loop_
_entity_poly.entity_id
_entity_poly.type
_entity_poly.pdbx_seq_one_letter_code
_entity_poly.pdbx_strand_id
1 'polypeptide(L)'
;MTAMFDAIAPRYDAVNTVMTFGLDGWWRRRTLDLLELHPGDVVLDVGCGTGDFVRALARRGARAVGLDLSAGMLSCARADGQLLVRADAASLPVRAASLDAAVSGFALRNFADLPAVLAELGRAVRPGGRIALLEVDMPSNHLVRRGYELWFRGAVPRIGRLLSDGDAYRYLPRSVAYLPPPEELLGMLAAAGFAGARRHRLLAGGVQVLTGTRR
;
A
#
# COMPACT_ATOMS: atom_id res chain seq x y z
N MET A 1 -12.68 -8.33 7.63
CA MET A 1 -11.71 -7.23 7.43
C MET A 1 -12.35 -6.05 6.70
N THR A 2 -13.03 -6.23 5.58
CA THR A 2 -13.69 -5.16 4.80
C THR A 2 -14.64 -4.29 5.62
N ALA A 3 -15.53 -4.90 6.43
CA ALA A 3 -16.46 -4.14 7.30
C ALA A 3 -15.77 -3.19 8.29
N MET A 4 -14.58 -3.53 8.75
CA MET A 4 -13.78 -2.65 9.62
C MET A 4 -13.30 -1.42 8.84
N PHE A 5 -12.79 -1.61 7.62
CA PHE A 5 -12.36 -0.50 6.76
C PHE A 5 -13.53 0.37 6.33
N ASP A 6 -14.71 -0.23 6.04
CA ASP A 6 -15.93 0.54 5.75
C ASP A 6 -16.31 1.47 6.91
N ALA A 7 -16.21 1.00 8.15
CA ALA A 7 -16.57 1.78 9.34
C ALA A 7 -15.63 2.96 9.60
N ILE A 8 -14.33 2.82 9.31
CA ILE A 8 -13.33 3.88 9.61
C ILE A 8 -13.07 4.83 8.44
N ALA A 9 -13.57 4.52 7.25
CA ALA A 9 -13.26 5.25 6.02
C ALA A 9 -13.41 6.78 6.14
N PRO A 10 -14.48 7.34 6.76
CA PRO A 10 -14.65 8.80 6.86
C PRO A 10 -13.55 9.53 7.65
N ARG A 11 -12.85 8.82 8.55
CA ARG A 11 -11.83 9.40 9.43
C ARG A 11 -10.43 8.85 9.13
N TYR A 12 -10.33 7.93 8.18
CA TYR A 12 -9.10 7.18 7.90
C TYR A 12 -7.92 8.12 7.59
N ASP A 13 -8.10 9.08 6.68
CA ASP A 13 -7.02 9.99 6.27
C ASP A 13 -6.52 10.86 7.43
N ALA A 14 -7.44 11.41 8.25
CA ALA A 14 -7.07 12.25 9.38
C ALA A 14 -6.26 11.48 10.41
N VAL A 15 -6.71 10.25 10.75
CA VAL A 15 -6.01 9.40 11.72
C VAL A 15 -4.66 8.94 11.16
N ASN A 16 -4.61 8.56 9.88
CA ASN A 16 -3.37 8.14 9.22
C ASN A 16 -2.34 9.29 9.24
N THR A 17 -2.75 10.52 8.91
CA THR A 17 -1.89 11.70 8.95
C THR A 17 -1.33 11.94 10.36
N VAL A 18 -2.16 11.85 11.40
CA VAL A 18 -1.69 12.02 12.79
C VAL A 18 -0.72 10.91 13.18
N MET A 19 -1.04 9.65 12.85
CA MET A 19 -0.21 8.48 13.19
C MET A 19 1.15 8.49 12.51
N THR A 20 1.22 9.05 11.30
CA THR A 20 2.44 9.13 10.49
C THR A 20 3.16 10.47 10.63
N PHE A 21 2.68 11.37 11.50
CA PHE A 21 3.18 12.76 11.62
C PHE A 21 3.18 13.49 10.26
N GLY A 22 2.24 13.17 9.36
CA GLY A 22 2.16 13.73 8.01
C GLY A 22 3.25 13.24 7.04
N LEU A 23 4.06 12.25 7.44
CA LEU A 23 5.14 11.72 6.60
C LEU A 23 4.64 10.79 5.49
N ASP A 24 3.41 10.29 5.59
CA ASP A 24 2.81 9.38 4.61
C ASP A 24 2.84 9.96 3.18
N GLY A 25 2.59 11.25 3.01
CA GLY A 25 2.69 11.92 1.72
C GLY A 25 4.11 11.92 1.13
N TRP A 26 5.14 12.03 1.98
CA TRP A 26 6.53 11.93 1.55
C TRP A 26 6.90 10.50 1.16
N TRP A 27 6.45 9.49 1.94
CA TRP A 27 6.69 8.08 1.60
C TRP A 27 6.05 7.70 0.28
N ARG A 28 4.80 8.15 0.03
CA ARG A 28 4.11 7.90 -1.24
C ARG A 28 4.85 8.55 -2.41
N ARG A 29 5.29 9.81 -2.29
CA ARG A 29 6.08 10.46 -3.35
C ARG A 29 7.35 9.65 -3.63
N ARG A 30 8.08 9.25 -2.58
CA ARG A 30 9.31 8.46 -2.73
C ARG A 30 9.05 7.10 -3.38
N THR A 31 7.94 6.46 -3.05
CA THR A 31 7.51 5.20 -3.70
C THR A 31 7.30 5.38 -5.19
N LEU A 32 6.60 6.44 -5.60
CA LEU A 32 6.35 6.72 -7.01
C LEU A 32 7.63 7.14 -7.77
N ASP A 33 8.62 7.74 -7.10
CA ASP A 33 9.92 8.05 -7.72
C ASP A 33 10.65 6.77 -8.16
N LEU A 34 10.47 5.67 -7.42
CA LEU A 34 11.08 4.37 -7.73
C LEU A 34 10.41 3.64 -8.91
N LEU A 35 9.22 4.07 -9.34
CA LEU A 35 8.53 3.49 -10.50
C LEU A 35 9.02 4.07 -11.84
N GLU A 36 9.72 5.21 -11.83
CA GLU A 36 10.21 5.89 -13.04
C GLU A 36 9.12 6.01 -14.12
N LEU A 37 7.97 6.55 -13.73
CA LEU A 37 6.78 6.66 -14.59
C LEU A 37 6.93 7.73 -15.64
N HIS A 38 6.28 7.49 -16.79
CA HIS A 38 6.12 8.46 -17.86
C HIS A 38 4.68 8.98 -17.93
N PRO A 39 4.46 10.21 -18.43
CA PRO A 39 3.12 10.70 -18.68
C PRO A 39 2.35 9.76 -19.62
N GLY A 40 1.12 9.42 -19.23
CA GLY A 40 0.27 8.50 -19.98
C GLY A 40 0.37 7.03 -19.54
N ASP A 41 1.35 6.64 -18.73
CA ASP A 41 1.45 5.28 -18.18
C ASP A 41 0.16 4.89 -17.45
N VAL A 42 -0.30 3.67 -17.67
CA VAL A 42 -1.47 3.08 -16.99
C VAL A 42 -1.00 2.39 -15.72
N VAL A 43 -1.39 2.91 -14.56
CA VAL A 43 -0.92 2.43 -13.26
C VAL A 43 -2.10 2.00 -12.39
N LEU A 44 -2.01 0.78 -11.84
CA LEU A 44 -2.98 0.26 -10.88
C LEU A 44 -2.52 0.53 -9.44
N ASP A 45 -3.36 1.18 -8.64
CA ASP A 45 -3.22 1.28 -7.17
C ASP A 45 -4.08 0.20 -6.52
N VAL A 46 -3.45 -0.82 -5.95
CA VAL A 46 -4.12 -1.99 -5.36
C VAL A 46 -4.29 -1.83 -3.86
N GLY A 47 -5.53 -1.89 -3.39
CA GLY A 47 -5.89 -1.47 -2.04
C GLY A 47 -5.78 0.03 -1.91
N CYS A 48 -6.40 0.75 -2.86
CA CYS A 48 -6.24 2.20 -3.01
C CYS A 48 -6.84 3.02 -1.86
N GLY A 49 -7.72 2.42 -1.05
CA GLY A 49 -8.37 3.09 0.07
C GLY A 49 -9.08 4.38 -0.37
N THR A 50 -8.72 5.49 0.24
CA THR A 50 -9.25 6.84 -0.04
C THR A 50 -8.58 7.54 -1.23
N GLY A 51 -7.74 6.84 -2.01
CA GLY A 51 -7.21 7.30 -3.29
C GLY A 51 -5.95 8.17 -3.22
N ASP A 52 -5.15 8.08 -2.18
CA ASP A 52 -3.93 8.90 -2.04
C ASP A 52 -2.91 8.67 -3.16
N PHE A 53 -2.62 7.40 -3.51
CA PHE A 53 -1.75 7.10 -4.63
C PHE A 53 -2.41 7.45 -5.96
N VAL A 54 -3.72 7.20 -6.11
CA VAL A 54 -4.48 7.57 -7.32
C VAL A 54 -4.29 9.05 -7.64
N ARG A 55 -4.48 9.93 -6.64
CA ARG A 55 -4.27 11.38 -6.79
C ARG A 55 -2.80 11.73 -7.09
N ALA A 56 -1.87 11.06 -6.41
CA ALA A 56 -0.44 11.32 -6.61
C ALA A 56 0.04 10.90 -8.00
N LEU A 57 -0.50 9.82 -8.55
CA LEU A 57 -0.27 9.33 -9.91
C LEU A 57 -0.86 10.30 -10.96
N ALA A 58 -2.10 10.75 -10.76
CA ALA A 58 -2.75 11.72 -11.65
C ALA A 58 -1.93 13.02 -11.77
N ARG A 59 -1.39 13.52 -10.64
CA ARG A 59 -0.51 14.72 -10.64
C ARG A 59 0.81 14.51 -11.39
N ARG A 60 1.23 13.26 -11.64
CA ARG A 60 2.40 12.90 -12.46
C ARG A 60 2.05 12.67 -13.93
N GLY A 61 0.79 12.88 -14.31
CA GLY A 61 0.31 12.65 -15.67
C GLY A 61 0.05 11.18 -16.02
N ALA A 62 0.07 10.28 -15.04
CA ALA A 62 -0.30 8.88 -15.23
C ALA A 62 -1.82 8.70 -15.28
N ARG A 63 -2.28 7.67 -16.00
CA ARG A 63 -3.66 7.19 -15.99
C ARG A 63 -3.83 6.20 -14.85
N ALA A 64 -4.29 6.69 -13.71
CA ALA A 64 -4.42 5.86 -12.52
C ALA A 64 -5.75 5.10 -12.49
N VAL A 65 -5.68 3.84 -12.06
CA VAL A 65 -6.86 3.03 -11.72
C VAL A 65 -6.72 2.65 -10.25
N GLY A 66 -7.66 3.04 -9.41
CA GLY A 66 -7.71 2.63 -8.01
C GLY A 66 -8.59 1.40 -7.84
N LEU A 67 -8.10 0.38 -7.15
CA LEU A 67 -8.87 -0.83 -6.83
C LEU A 67 -8.89 -1.05 -5.32
N ASP A 68 -10.08 -1.25 -4.76
CA ASP A 68 -10.26 -1.64 -3.36
C ASP A 68 -11.45 -2.59 -3.20
N LEU A 69 -11.44 -3.43 -2.19
CA LEU A 69 -12.56 -4.30 -1.86
C LEU A 69 -13.62 -3.58 -1.00
N SER A 70 -13.23 -2.55 -0.25
CA SER A 70 -14.08 -1.79 0.65
C SER A 70 -14.90 -0.74 -0.12
N ALA A 71 -16.22 -0.88 -0.07
CA ALA A 71 -17.12 0.11 -0.64
C ALA A 71 -17.05 1.43 0.13
N GLY A 72 -16.88 1.38 1.45
CA GLY A 72 -16.74 2.55 2.32
C GLY A 72 -15.50 3.37 1.96
N MET A 73 -14.35 2.73 1.76
CA MET A 73 -13.12 3.40 1.32
C MET A 73 -13.32 4.08 -0.03
N LEU A 74 -13.87 3.37 -1.02
CA LEU A 74 -14.11 3.92 -2.35
C LEU A 74 -15.11 5.08 -2.34
N SER A 75 -16.13 5.06 -1.46
CA SER A 75 -17.09 6.17 -1.32
C SER A 75 -16.45 7.44 -0.77
N CYS A 76 -15.39 7.31 0.03
CA CYS A 76 -14.60 8.42 0.56
C CYS A 76 -13.43 8.82 -0.36
N ALA A 77 -13.15 8.01 -1.38
CA ALA A 77 -11.98 8.21 -2.22
C ALA A 77 -12.11 9.47 -3.10
N ARG A 78 -11.02 10.24 -3.16
CA ARG A 78 -10.87 11.37 -4.07
C ARG A 78 -9.97 10.92 -5.22
N ALA A 79 -10.55 10.80 -6.39
CA ALA A 79 -9.87 10.22 -7.56
C ALA A 79 -9.47 11.25 -8.62
N ASP A 80 -9.86 12.52 -8.48
CA ASP A 80 -9.55 13.61 -9.42
C ASP A 80 -9.80 13.20 -10.90
N GLY A 81 -10.97 12.58 -11.16
CA GLY A 81 -11.35 12.09 -12.48
C GLY A 81 -10.76 10.75 -12.90
N GLN A 82 -9.96 10.09 -12.05
CA GLN A 82 -9.43 8.76 -12.30
C GLN A 82 -10.46 7.66 -12.00
N LEU A 83 -10.26 6.48 -12.59
CA LEU A 83 -11.15 5.34 -12.42
C LEU A 83 -10.97 4.68 -11.06
N LEU A 84 -12.08 4.40 -10.38
CA LEU A 84 -12.13 3.58 -9.16
C LEU A 84 -12.95 2.32 -9.43
N VAL A 85 -12.44 1.17 -8.98
CA VAL A 85 -13.05 -0.14 -9.19
C VAL A 85 -13.16 -0.89 -7.87
N ARG A 86 -14.33 -1.41 -7.56
CA ARG A 86 -14.51 -2.33 -6.44
C ARG A 86 -14.26 -3.76 -6.92
N ALA A 87 -13.16 -4.37 -6.49
CA ALA A 87 -12.82 -5.74 -6.84
C ALA A 87 -11.87 -6.38 -5.80
N ASP A 88 -11.74 -7.70 -5.88
CA ASP A 88 -10.75 -8.46 -5.12
C ASP A 88 -9.39 -8.40 -5.82
N ALA A 89 -8.34 -8.06 -5.07
CA ALA A 89 -6.98 -8.00 -5.59
C ALA A 89 -6.43 -9.38 -6.00
N ALA A 90 -6.99 -10.47 -5.46
CA ALA A 90 -6.64 -11.84 -5.86
C ALA A 90 -7.30 -12.27 -7.18
N SER A 91 -8.17 -11.43 -7.77
CA SER A 91 -8.83 -11.68 -9.07
C SER A 91 -9.05 -10.34 -9.78
N LEU A 92 -7.98 -9.78 -10.35
CA LEU A 92 -8.00 -8.46 -10.95
C LEU A 92 -8.85 -8.42 -12.24
N PRO A 93 -9.82 -7.48 -12.34
CA PRO A 93 -10.67 -7.34 -13.53
C PRO A 93 -9.95 -6.59 -14.66
N VAL A 94 -8.69 -6.93 -14.91
CA VAL A 94 -7.86 -6.32 -15.93
C VAL A 94 -7.23 -7.40 -16.84
N ARG A 95 -6.95 -7.03 -18.09
CA ARG A 95 -6.30 -7.93 -19.04
C ARG A 95 -4.84 -8.18 -18.63
N ALA A 96 -4.31 -9.35 -19.02
CA ALA A 96 -2.89 -9.64 -18.88
C ALA A 96 -2.06 -8.59 -19.64
N ALA A 97 -0.91 -8.23 -19.07
CA ALA A 97 0.07 -7.32 -19.67
C ALA A 97 -0.52 -5.96 -20.14
N SER A 98 -1.54 -5.45 -19.44
CA SER A 98 -2.23 -4.19 -19.80
C SER A 98 -1.82 -3.00 -18.93
N LEU A 99 -1.01 -3.20 -17.91
CA LEU A 99 -0.55 -2.16 -16.99
C LEU A 99 0.94 -1.87 -17.21
N ASP A 100 1.31 -0.59 -17.21
CA ASP A 100 2.72 -0.15 -17.23
C ASP A 100 3.36 -0.32 -15.86
N ALA A 101 2.59 -0.10 -14.79
CA ALA A 101 3.04 -0.32 -13.42
C ALA A 101 1.90 -0.67 -12.47
N ALA A 102 2.28 -1.16 -11.29
CA ALA A 102 1.38 -1.33 -10.16
C ALA A 102 1.99 -0.75 -8.88
N VAL A 103 1.15 -0.17 -8.03
CA VAL A 103 1.52 0.35 -6.72
C VAL A 103 0.54 -0.13 -5.66
N SER A 104 1.00 -0.23 -4.43
CA SER A 104 0.14 -0.45 -3.26
C SER A 104 0.73 0.25 -2.04
N GLY A 105 -0.10 0.76 -1.15
CA GLY A 105 0.36 1.41 0.07
C GLY A 105 -0.33 0.92 1.32
N PHE A 106 0.43 0.29 2.21
CA PHE A 106 -0.03 -0.18 3.51
C PHE A 106 -1.17 -1.20 3.45
N ALA A 107 -1.28 -1.95 2.34
CA ALA A 107 -2.33 -2.93 2.12
C ALA A 107 -1.86 -4.40 2.15
N LEU A 108 -0.56 -4.68 1.96
CA LEU A 108 -0.05 -6.04 1.81
C LEU A 108 -0.44 -6.95 2.99
N ARG A 109 -0.32 -6.46 4.21
CA ARG A 109 -0.65 -7.19 5.44
C ARG A 109 -2.15 -7.49 5.59
N ASN A 110 -2.99 -6.86 4.76
CA ASN A 110 -4.45 -6.98 4.79
C ASN A 110 -4.98 -7.94 3.70
N PHE A 111 -4.15 -8.36 2.75
CA PHE A 111 -4.55 -9.35 1.76
C PHE A 111 -4.63 -10.74 2.39
N ALA A 112 -5.74 -11.43 2.17
CA ALA A 112 -5.97 -12.77 2.71
C ALA A 112 -5.02 -13.81 2.07
N ASP A 113 -4.72 -13.63 0.79
CA ASP A 113 -3.80 -14.46 0.00
C ASP A 113 -2.82 -13.54 -0.76
N LEU A 114 -1.75 -13.14 -0.09
CA LEU A 114 -0.75 -12.26 -0.69
C LEU A 114 -0.04 -12.89 -1.92
N PRO A 115 0.33 -14.19 -1.92
CA PRO A 115 0.85 -14.85 -3.12
C PRO A 115 -0.08 -14.75 -4.33
N ALA A 116 -1.39 -14.98 -4.16
CA ALA A 116 -2.36 -14.85 -5.24
C ALA A 116 -2.45 -13.40 -5.77
N VAL A 117 -2.46 -12.41 -4.88
CA VAL A 117 -2.44 -10.99 -5.26
C VAL A 117 -1.19 -10.65 -6.07
N LEU A 118 0.00 -11.09 -5.63
CA LEU A 118 1.24 -10.83 -6.34
C LEU A 118 1.29 -11.54 -7.71
N ALA A 119 0.73 -12.76 -7.81
CA ALA A 119 0.62 -13.47 -9.08
C ALA A 119 -0.30 -12.73 -10.06
N GLU A 120 -1.45 -12.20 -9.61
CA GLU A 120 -2.36 -11.38 -10.41
C GLU A 120 -1.69 -10.07 -10.87
N LEU A 121 -0.91 -9.42 -10.01
CA LEU A 121 -0.10 -8.25 -10.40
C LEU A 121 0.96 -8.64 -11.45
N GLY A 122 1.61 -9.79 -11.28
CA GLY A 122 2.54 -10.34 -12.28
C GLY A 122 1.87 -10.64 -13.62
N ARG A 123 0.61 -11.09 -13.64
CA ARG A 123 -0.17 -11.30 -14.85
C ARG A 123 -0.56 -9.98 -15.52
N ALA A 124 -0.97 -9.00 -14.72
CA ALA A 124 -1.55 -7.74 -15.21
C ALA A 124 -0.50 -6.75 -15.71
N VAL A 125 0.68 -6.68 -15.06
CA VAL A 125 1.78 -5.80 -15.46
C VAL A 125 2.48 -6.38 -16.69
N ARG A 126 2.71 -5.54 -17.71
CA ARG A 126 3.40 -5.92 -18.94
C ARG A 126 4.89 -6.26 -18.72
N PRO A 127 5.53 -7.03 -19.59
CA PRO A 127 6.99 -7.18 -19.57
C PRO A 127 7.70 -5.82 -19.61
N GLY A 128 8.71 -5.65 -18.77
CA GLY A 128 9.38 -4.37 -18.54
C GLY A 128 8.64 -3.38 -17.64
N GLY A 129 7.37 -3.65 -17.31
CA GLY A 129 6.60 -2.85 -16.36
C GLY A 129 7.10 -3.02 -14.92
N ARG A 130 6.71 -2.13 -14.02
CA ARG A 130 7.28 -2.04 -12.67
C ARG A 130 6.25 -2.19 -11.57
N ILE A 131 6.73 -2.61 -10.40
CA ILE A 131 5.92 -2.65 -9.18
C ILE A 131 6.64 -1.90 -8.06
N ALA A 132 5.87 -1.17 -7.22
CA ALA A 132 6.35 -0.58 -5.98
C ALA A 132 5.32 -0.73 -4.86
N LEU A 133 5.69 -1.43 -3.80
CA LEU A 133 4.84 -1.78 -2.68
C LEU A 133 5.36 -1.10 -1.41
N LEU A 134 4.62 -0.10 -0.94
CA LEU A 134 4.91 0.63 0.30
C LEU A 134 4.26 -0.08 1.47
N GLU A 135 5.05 -0.41 2.50
CA GLU A 135 4.51 -1.09 3.68
C GLU A 135 5.30 -0.72 4.95
N VAL A 136 4.68 -0.94 6.11
CA VAL A 136 5.36 -0.83 7.40
C VAL A 136 6.53 -1.82 7.48
N ASP A 137 7.50 -1.46 8.31
CA ASP A 137 8.66 -2.30 8.57
C ASP A 137 9.08 -2.14 10.05
N MET A 138 9.97 -2.99 10.51
CA MET A 138 10.51 -2.90 11.86
C MET A 138 11.94 -2.38 11.80
N PRO A 139 12.25 -1.29 12.52
CA PRO A 139 13.63 -0.78 12.59
C PRO A 139 14.60 -1.85 13.08
N SER A 140 15.75 -1.99 12.41
CA SER A 140 16.81 -2.90 12.83
C SER A 140 17.61 -2.36 14.02
N ASN A 141 17.69 -1.03 14.15
CA ASN A 141 18.34 -0.41 15.31
C ASN A 141 17.46 -0.58 16.56
N HIS A 142 18.02 -1.16 17.60
CA HIS A 142 17.30 -1.54 18.82
C HIS A 142 16.70 -0.31 19.57
N LEU A 143 17.37 0.83 19.58
CA LEU A 143 16.87 2.05 20.23
C LEU A 143 15.70 2.66 19.44
N VAL A 144 15.84 2.74 18.12
CA VAL A 144 14.77 3.22 17.22
C VAL A 144 13.56 2.29 17.31
N ARG A 145 13.79 0.98 17.30
CA ARG A 145 12.74 -0.04 17.46
C ARG A 145 11.97 0.13 18.76
N ARG A 146 12.64 0.38 19.88
CA ARG A 146 12.01 0.58 21.19
C ARG A 146 11.11 1.82 21.19
N GLY A 147 11.56 2.92 20.60
CA GLY A 147 10.75 4.14 20.41
C GLY A 147 9.53 3.89 19.50
N TYR A 148 9.72 3.15 18.41
CA TYR A 148 8.66 2.75 17.49
C TYR A 148 7.61 1.86 18.18
N GLU A 149 8.02 0.87 18.96
CA GLU A 149 7.13 0.01 19.74
C GLU A 149 6.32 0.79 20.79
N LEU A 150 6.96 1.72 21.49
CA LEU A 150 6.28 2.60 22.46
C LEU A 150 5.23 3.48 21.77
N TRP A 151 5.55 4.04 20.59
CA TRP A 151 4.61 4.82 19.80
C TRP A 151 3.43 3.96 19.33
N PHE A 152 3.70 2.84 18.66
CA PHE A 152 2.65 2.00 18.09
C PHE A 152 1.80 1.26 19.12
N ARG A 153 2.37 0.82 20.25
CA ARG A 153 1.64 0.12 21.30
C ARG A 153 1.01 1.08 22.31
N GLY A 154 1.57 2.25 22.48
CA GLY A 154 1.14 3.23 23.49
C GLY A 154 0.28 4.36 22.93
N ALA A 155 0.82 5.17 22.03
CA ALA A 155 0.15 6.39 21.55
C ALA A 155 -0.94 6.09 20.49
N VAL A 156 -0.65 5.25 19.51
CA VAL A 156 -1.57 4.94 18.41
C VAL A 156 -2.94 4.44 18.88
N PRO A 157 -3.08 3.46 19.79
CA PRO A 157 -4.38 3.03 20.28
C PRO A 157 -5.13 4.12 21.07
N ARG A 158 -4.42 5.04 21.75
CA ARG A 158 -5.03 6.16 22.48
C ARG A 158 -5.57 7.21 21.52
N ILE A 159 -4.79 7.57 20.50
CA ILE A 159 -5.19 8.48 19.41
C ILE A 159 -6.38 7.90 18.66
N GLY A 160 -6.33 6.62 18.30
CA GLY A 160 -7.41 5.93 17.62
C GLY A 160 -8.73 5.95 18.40
N ARG A 161 -8.70 5.79 19.72
CA ARG A 161 -9.90 5.88 20.59
C ARG A 161 -10.49 7.29 20.67
N LEU A 162 -9.66 8.31 20.57
CA LEU A 162 -10.11 9.71 20.61
C LEU A 162 -10.70 10.17 19.27
N LEU A 163 -10.22 9.63 18.16
CA LEU A 163 -10.57 10.10 16.82
C LEU A 163 -11.57 9.19 16.09
N SER A 164 -11.75 7.93 16.53
CA SER A 164 -12.61 6.94 15.86
C SER A 164 -13.01 5.79 16.80
N ASP A 165 -13.82 4.83 16.32
CA ASP A 165 -14.13 3.60 17.03
C ASP A 165 -12.87 2.78 17.31
N GLY A 166 -12.54 2.63 18.60
CA GLY A 166 -11.24 2.17 19.09
C GLY A 166 -10.81 0.76 18.70
N ASP A 167 -11.71 -0.08 18.16
CA ASP A 167 -11.39 -1.48 17.85
C ASP A 167 -10.57 -1.61 16.54
N ALA A 168 -10.82 -0.78 15.54
CA ALA A 168 -10.07 -0.79 14.30
C ALA A 168 -8.58 -0.40 14.50
N TYR A 169 -8.29 0.48 15.44
CA TYR A 169 -6.91 0.92 15.73
C TYR A 169 -6.13 -0.01 16.66
N ARG A 170 -6.80 -0.97 17.30
CA ARG A 170 -6.15 -2.12 17.94
C ARG A 170 -5.64 -3.14 16.93
N TYR A 171 -6.24 -3.15 15.73
CA TYR A 171 -5.83 -4.03 14.63
C TYR A 171 -4.46 -3.62 14.05
N LEU A 172 -4.18 -2.31 13.90
CA LEU A 172 -2.96 -1.81 13.25
C LEU A 172 -1.66 -2.39 13.83
N PRO A 173 -1.41 -2.35 15.17
CA PRO A 173 -0.18 -2.95 15.71
C PRO A 173 -0.13 -4.47 15.55
N ARG A 174 -1.30 -5.15 15.52
CA ARG A 174 -1.38 -6.60 15.34
C ARG A 174 -1.17 -7.01 13.91
N SER A 175 -1.67 -6.23 12.95
CA SER A 175 -1.56 -6.54 11.52
C SER A 175 -0.13 -6.53 11.00
N VAL A 176 0.78 -5.79 11.63
CA VAL A 176 2.21 -5.82 11.28
C VAL A 176 2.80 -7.22 11.44
N ALA A 177 2.29 -8.02 12.39
CA ALA A 177 2.74 -9.39 12.59
C ALA A 177 2.27 -10.37 11.49
N TYR A 178 1.33 -9.96 10.63
CA TYR A 178 0.87 -10.79 9.50
C TYR A 178 1.73 -10.59 8.25
N LEU A 179 2.59 -9.57 8.24
CA LEU A 179 3.47 -9.34 7.12
C LEU A 179 4.62 -10.36 7.15
N PRO A 180 4.84 -11.12 6.05
CA PRO A 180 6.00 -12.03 5.95
C PRO A 180 7.33 -11.28 6.11
N PRO A 181 8.40 -11.99 6.53
CA PRO A 181 9.75 -11.41 6.55
C PRO A 181 10.14 -10.82 5.19
N PRO A 182 11.00 -9.78 5.17
CA PRO A 182 11.36 -9.10 3.92
C PRO A 182 11.96 -10.01 2.85
N GLU A 183 12.74 -10.98 3.24
CA GLU A 183 13.35 -11.97 2.32
C GLU A 183 12.28 -12.83 1.65
N GLU A 184 11.26 -13.22 2.40
CA GLU A 184 10.12 -13.97 1.89
C GLU A 184 9.27 -13.12 0.93
N LEU A 185 9.02 -11.85 1.27
CA LEU A 185 8.34 -10.90 0.37
C LEU A 185 9.08 -10.70 -0.96
N LEU A 186 10.42 -10.60 -0.92
CA LEU A 186 11.23 -10.52 -2.13
C LEU A 186 11.16 -11.84 -2.94
N GLY A 187 11.15 -12.99 -2.26
CA GLY A 187 10.93 -14.29 -2.89
C GLY A 187 9.58 -14.41 -3.57
N MET A 188 8.51 -13.95 -2.90
CA MET A 188 7.16 -13.92 -3.47
C MET A 188 7.08 -13.02 -4.71
N LEU A 189 7.72 -11.84 -4.71
CA LEU A 189 7.81 -10.98 -5.90
C LEU A 189 8.54 -11.68 -7.05
N ALA A 190 9.65 -12.35 -6.76
CA ALA A 190 10.39 -13.10 -7.77
C ALA A 190 9.55 -14.26 -8.35
N ALA A 191 8.80 -14.99 -7.52
CA ALA A 191 7.88 -16.06 -7.92
C ALA A 191 6.72 -15.52 -8.79
N ALA A 192 6.24 -14.31 -8.51
CA ALA A 192 5.23 -13.61 -9.31
C ALA A 192 5.80 -13.05 -10.65
N GLY A 193 7.08 -13.28 -10.95
CA GLY A 193 7.72 -12.90 -12.21
C GLY A 193 8.35 -11.50 -12.22
N PHE A 194 8.58 -10.89 -11.06
CA PHE A 194 9.29 -9.62 -10.95
C PHE A 194 10.78 -9.86 -10.69
N ALA A 195 11.61 -9.52 -11.67
CA ALA A 195 13.08 -9.59 -11.57
C ALA A 195 13.65 -8.38 -10.83
N GLY A 196 14.86 -8.55 -10.30
CA GLY A 196 15.58 -7.48 -9.62
C GLY A 196 14.86 -6.95 -8.39
N ALA A 197 14.06 -7.81 -7.72
CA ALA A 197 13.32 -7.43 -6.52
C ALA A 197 14.26 -6.81 -5.47
N ARG A 198 13.93 -5.61 -4.99
CA ARG A 198 14.73 -4.84 -4.03
C ARG A 198 13.87 -4.27 -2.93
N ARG A 199 14.48 -4.14 -1.74
CA ARG A 199 13.90 -3.48 -0.59
C ARG A 199 14.59 -2.15 -0.34
N HIS A 200 13.82 -1.08 -0.30
CA HIS A 200 14.26 0.27 0.04
C HIS A 200 13.71 0.62 1.42
N ARG A 201 14.59 0.87 2.39
CA ARG A 201 14.20 1.26 3.74
C ARG A 201 14.03 2.76 3.85
N LEU A 202 12.93 3.19 4.43
CA LEU A 202 12.63 4.59 4.75
C LEU A 202 12.51 4.76 6.26
N LEU A 203 12.62 6.00 6.74
CA LEU A 203 12.43 6.36 8.15
C LEU A 203 13.20 5.42 9.11
N ALA A 204 14.51 5.36 8.96
CA ALA A 204 15.38 4.50 9.78
C ALA A 204 14.92 3.02 9.85
N GLY A 205 14.15 2.57 8.86
CA GLY A 205 13.64 1.21 8.75
C GLY A 205 12.26 0.97 9.36
N GLY A 206 11.51 2.02 9.69
CA GLY A 206 10.11 1.88 10.13
C GLY A 206 9.11 1.72 8.98
N VAL A 207 9.55 1.98 7.75
CA VAL A 207 8.78 1.83 6.52
C VAL A 207 9.69 1.27 5.43
N GLN A 208 9.14 0.49 4.53
CA GLN A 208 9.85 -0.09 3.39
C GLN A 208 9.08 0.09 2.10
N VAL A 209 9.81 0.12 0.98
CA VAL A 209 9.26 -0.02 -0.36
C VAL A 209 9.92 -1.22 -1.03
N LEU A 210 9.11 -2.16 -1.49
CA LEU A 210 9.55 -3.29 -2.29
C LEU A 210 9.34 -2.94 -3.76
N THR A 211 10.35 -3.13 -4.60
CA THR A 211 10.28 -2.85 -6.04
C THR A 211 10.71 -4.06 -6.86
N GLY A 212 10.28 -4.12 -8.10
CA GLY A 212 10.69 -5.14 -9.07
C GLY A 212 10.26 -4.76 -10.48
N THR A 213 10.87 -5.41 -11.48
CA THR A 213 10.54 -5.24 -12.89
C THR A 213 9.99 -6.55 -13.44
N ARG A 214 8.86 -6.50 -14.15
CA ARG A 214 8.22 -7.67 -14.76
C ARG A 214 9.11 -8.23 -15.87
N ARG A 215 9.38 -9.54 -15.85
CA ARG A 215 10.08 -10.27 -16.92
C ARG A 215 9.27 -10.38 -18.19
#